data_0f8c689092ed10a395fb7add81e46650
#
_entry.id   0f8c689092ed10a395fb7add81e46650
#
_cell.length_a   1.000
_cell.length_b   1.000
_cell.length_c   1.000
_cell.angle_alpha   90.00
_cell.angle_beta   90.00
_cell.angle_gamma   90.00
#
_symmetry.space_group_name_H-M   'P 1'
#
loop_
_entity.id
_entity.type
_entity.pdbx_description
1 polymer ?
#
loop_
_entity_poly.entity_id
_entity_poly.type
_entity_poly.pdbx_seq_one_letter_code
_entity_poly.pdbx_strand_id
1 'polypeptide(L)'
;LLCRLNSAVRRQRPAIALLDVPDVGLYQQFNRPPLIADIRLPNGMLVTVIVAHLKSKRPEFLENAQGEPLEDRNDPLIRVRAKLRSLCMRAAEAAGIRQVVIEKLSHNNHPLILLGDMNDVMQSVTCQLLSESGEVFYDKSMRDIVLYDASTVQSRMHWLKDVAYTHIHQGMPEVLDHILVSEQFLADSKFNIGEVLQVDYFNDHLKFIVEQRPTDHGLVRAQIKLYS
;
A
#
# COMPACT_ATOMS: atom_id res chain seq x y z
N LEU A 1 -20.74 12.77 -2.95
CA LEU A 1 -20.27 14.08 -2.44
C LEU A 1 -18.91 14.37 -3.09
N LEU A 2 -18.88 15.28 -4.07
CA LEU A 2 -17.64 15.82 -4.61
C LEU A 2 -17.07 16.79 -3.56
N CYS A 3 -16.17 16.32 -2.72
CA CYS A 3 -15.34 17.19 -1.89
C CYS A 3 -14.52 18.08 -2.82
N ARG A 4 -14.73 19.40 -2.79
CA ARG A 4 -13.78 20.35 -3.39
C ARG A 4 -12.49 20.23 -2.57
N LEU A 5 -11.48 19.60 -3.15
CA LEU A 5 -10.13 19.52 -2.58
C LEU A 5 -9.53 20.94 -2.56
N ASN A 6 -9.76 21.68 -1.48
CA ASN A 6 -8.99 22.87 -1.14
C ASN A 6 -7.74 22.48 -0.34
N SER A 7 -7.08 21.40 -0.73
CA SER A 7 -5.89 20.90 -0.09
C SER A 7 -4.68 21.12 -0.99
N ALA A 8 -3.62 21.65 -0.42
CA ALA A 8 -2.33 21.69 -1.09
C ALA A 8 -1.81 20.25 -1.23
N VAL A 9 -2.05 19.66 -2.38
CA VAL A 9 -1.46 18.35 -2.74
C VAL A 9 0.04 18.57 -2.89
N ARG A 10 0.82 18.15 -1.91
CA ARG A 10 2.28 18.17 -1.98
C ARG A 10 2.74 16.78 -2.45
N ARG A 11 3.34 16.72 -3.64
CA ARG A 11 4.16 15.58 -4.04
C ARG A 11 5.44 15.63 -3.20
N GLN A 12 5.42 14.99 -2.06
CA GLN A 12 6.64 14.78 -1.30
C GLN A 12 7.36 13.56 -1.90
N ARG A 13 8.67 13.70 -2.08
CA ARG A 13 9.53 12.55 -2.34
C ARG A 13 10.15 12.20 -0.99
N PRO A 14 9.57 11.26 -0.23
CA PRO A 14 10.17 10.82 1.00
C PRO A 14 11.54 10.21 0.69
N ALA A 15 12.49 10.42 1.57
CA ALA A 15 13.78 9.75 1.46
C ALA A 15 13.54 8.24 1.62
N ILE A 16 14.05 7.45 0.70
CA ILE A 16 14.12 6.00 0.89
C ILE A 16 15.29 5.76 1.83
N ALA A 17 15.09 4.89 2.84
CA ALA A 17 16.21 4.40 3.62
C ALA A 17 17.23 3.78 2.65
N LEU A 18 18.47 4.27 2.70
CA LEU A 18 19.55 3.85 1.82
C LEU A 18 19.72 2.33 1.94
N LEU A 19 19.26 1.62 0.94
CA LEU A 19 19.42 0.17 0.82
C LEU A 19 20.32 -0.12 -0.37
N ASP A 20 21.37 -0.89 -0.14
CA ASP A 20 22.22 -1.38 -1.21
C ASP A 20 21.52 -2.57 -1.89
N VAL A 21 21.08 -2.34 -3.11
CA VAL A 21 20.40 -3.36 -3.91
C VAL A 21 21.45 -4.10 -4.73
N PRO A 22 21.49 -5.44 -4.69
CA PRO A 22 22.48 -6.24 -5.42
C PRO A 22 22.59 -5.82 -6.89
N ASP A 23 23.83 -5.52 -7.34
CA ASP A 23 24.20 -5.09 -8.69
C ASP A 23 23.63 -3.72 -9.15
N VAL A 24 22.78 -3.07 -8.34
CA VAL A 24 22.19 -1.74 -8.62
C VAL A 24 22.86 -0.65 -7.79
N GLY A 25 23.38 -1.02 -6.62
CA GLY A 25 23.93 -0.08 -5.64
C GLY A 25 22.84 0.60 -4.80
N LEU A 26 23.15 1.78 -4.28
CA LEU A 26 22.24 2.51 -3.38
C LEU A 26 20.94 2.91 -4.08
N TYR A 27 19.83 2.35 -3.62
CA TYR A 27 18.49 2.67 -4.10
C TYR A 27 17.93 3.84 -3.28
N GLN A 28 17.85 5.02 -3.89
CA GLN A 28 17.56 6.28 -3.21
C GLN A 28 16.24 6.94 -3.64
N GLN A 29 15.59 6.42 -4.67
CA GLN A 29 14.41 7.04 -5.25
C GLN A 29 13.32 6.02 -5.47
N PHE A 30 12.07 6.42 -5.16
CA PHE A 30 10.91 5.64 -5.56
C PHE A 30 10.83 5.51 -7.08
N ASN A 31 10.51 4.33 -7.55
CA ASN A 31 10.18 4.12 -8.96
C ASN A 31 8.93 4.95 -9.33
N ARG A 32 7.94 4.97 -8.42
CA ARG A 32 6.76 5.83 -8.49
C ARG A 32 6.60 6.56 -7.16
N PRO A 33 6.89 7.87 -7.11
CA PRO A 33 6.76 8.64 -5.87
C PRO A 33 5.34 8.58 -5.32
N PRO A 34 5.15 8.31 -4.02
CA PRO A 34 3.83 8.32 -3.41
C PRO A 34 3.21 9.72 -3.46
N LEU A 35 1.89 9.76 -3.56
CA LEU A 35 1.11 10.97 -3.38
C LEU A 35 0.71 11.11 -1.92
N ILE A 36 1.06 12.22 -1.28
CA ILE A 36 0.67 12.51 0.10
C ILE A 36 -0.20 13.75 0.11
N ALA A 37 -1.40 13.64 0.67
CA ALA A 37 -2.37 14.73 0.73
C ALA A 37 -3.00 14.82 2.12
N ASP A 38 -3.06 16.01 2.68
CA ASP A 38 -3.86 16.29 3.87
C ASP A 38 -5.23 16.80 3.41
N ILE A 39 -6.27 16.01 3.69
CA ILE A 39 -7.65 16.29 3.28
C ILE A 39 -8.41 16.84 4.47
N ARG A 40 -9.02 18.01 4.29
CA ARG A 40 -9.91 18.60 5.30
C ARG A 40 -11.32 18.05 5.11
N LEU A 41 -11.82 17.38 6.12
CA LEU A 41 -13.19 16.88 6.16
C LEU A 41 -14.20 18.01 6.43
N PRO A 42 -15.50 17.79 6.18
CA PRO A 42 -16.55 18.80 6.43
C PRO A 42 -16.62 19.31 7.86
N ASN A 43 -16.25 18.49 8.85
CA ASN A 43 -16.18 18.86 10.26
C ASN A 43 -14.89 19.62 10.64
N GLY A 44 -14.05 19.97 9.65
CA GLY A 44 -12.79 20.69 9.85
C GLY A 44 -11.58 19.82 10.18
N MET A 45 -11.78 18.52 10.45
CA MET A 45 -10.70 17.58 10.76
C MET A 45 -9.80 17.33 9.55
N LEU A 46 -8.50 17.18 9.78
CA LEU A 46 -7.54 16.80 8.74
C LEU A 46 -7.30 15.29 8.79
N VAL A 47 -7.30 14.67 7.61
CA VAL A 47 -6.91 13.27 7.41
C VAL A 47 -5.77 13.24 6.40
N THR A 48 -4.67 12.60 6.74
CA THR A 48 -3.57 12.36 5.80
C THR A 48 -3.92 11.14 4.94
N VAL A 49 -3.88 11.30 3.63
CA VAL A 49 -4.04 10.20 2.68
C VAL A 49 -2.74 10.02 1.91
N ILE A 50 -2.20 8.80 1.94
CA ILE A 50 -1.02 8.39 1.18
C ILE A 50 -1.48 7.40 0.11
N VAL A 51 -1.18 7.71 -1.16
CA VAL A 51 -1.42 6.79 -2.27
C VAL A 51 -0.08 6.28 -2.76
N ALA A 52 0.11 4.97 -2.70
CA ALA A 52 1.35 4.31 -3.06
C ALA A 52 1.16 3.30 -4.20
N HIS A 53 2.20 3.12 -5.00
CA HIS A 53 2.29 2.06 -5.96
C HIS A 53 3.73 1.54 -5.94
N LEU A 54 3.96 0.48 -5.17
CA LEU A 54 5.30 -0.06 -4.95
C LEU A 54 5.84 -0.80 -6.18
N LYS A 55 7.15 -1.04 -6.17
CA LYS A 55 7.84 -1.80 -7.21
C LYS A 55 7.20 -3.18 -7.41
N SER A 56 6.89 -3.50 -8.65
CA SER A 56 6.25 -4.76 -9.02
C SER A 56 7.14 -5.99 -8.72
N LYS A 57 6.53 -7.17 -8.64
CA LYS A 57 7.24 -8.46 -8.51
C LYS A 57 7.98 -8.88 -9.79
N ARG A 58 7.82 -8.16 -10.89
CA ARG A 58 8.52 -8.45 -12.16
C ARG A 58 10.03 -8.39 -11.94
N PRO A 59 10.80 -9.37 -12.44
CA PRO A 59 12.25 -9.36 -12.31
C PRO A 59 12.87 -8.08 -12.85
N GLU A 60 13.77 -7.47 -12.09
CA GLU A 60 14.52 -6.28 -12.49
C GLU A 60 15.83 -6.71 -13.15
N PHE A 61 15.84 -6.75 -14.48
CA PHE A 61 17.04 -7.01 -15.26
C PHE A 61 17.83 -5.73 -15.47
N LEU A 62 19.16 -5.86 -15.53
CA LEU A 62 20.02 -4.72 -15.81
C LEU A 62 19.98 -4.37 -17.30
N GLU A 63 19.89 -3.07 -17.57
CA GLU A 63 19.91 -2.48 -18.90
C GLU A 63 20.92 -1.33 -18.93
N ASN A 64 21.50 -1.07 -20.08
CA ASN A 64 22.36 0.10 -20.28
C ASN A 64 21.53 1.39 -20.39
N ALA A 65 22.21 2.53 -20.52
CA ALA A 65 21.55 3.83 -20.66
C ALA A 65 20.65 3.96 -21.90
N GLN A 66 20.80 3.06 -22.87
CA GLN A 66 20.03 2.99 -24.11
C GLN A 66 18.83 2.03 -23.98
N GLY A 67 18.68 1.34 -22.83
CA GLY A 67 17.63 0.35 -22.60
C GLY A 67 17.93 -1.04 -23.17
N GLU A 68 19.19 -1.30 -23.57
CA GLU A 68 19.59 -2.61 -24.08
C GLU A 68 19.92 -3.54 -22.90
N PRO A 69 19.54 -4.82 -22.99
CA PRO A 69 19.77 -5.77 -21.92
C PRO A 69 21.27 -6.04 -21.73
N LEU A 70 21.72 -5.93 -20.48
CA LEU A 70 23.09 -6.29 -20.06
C LEU A 70 23.19 -7.72 -19.53
N GLU A 71 22.05 -8.40 -19.38
CA GLU A 71 21.95 -9.72 -18.77
C GLU A 71 21.15 -10.70 -19.65
N ASP A 72 21.53 -11.97 -19.64
CA ASP A 72 20.74 -13.03 -20.29
C ASP A 72 19.50 -13.34 -19.43
N ARG A 73 18.34 -12.92 -19.92
CA ARG A 73 17.03 -13.15 -19.27
C ARG A 73 16.62 -14.61 -19.21
N ASN A 74 17.29 -15.50 -19.96
CA ASN A 74 17.03 -16.95 -19.96
C ASN A 74 17.91 -17.69 -18.93
N ASP A 75 18.98 -17.07 -18.45
CA ASP A 75 19.82 -17.66 -17.43
C ASP A 75 19.05 -17.76 -16.10
N PRO A 76 18.90 -18.97 -15.50
CA PRO A 76 18.17 -19.15 -14.25
C PRO A 76 18.76 -18.37 -13.07
N LEU A 77 20.10 -18.24 -12.97
CA LEU A 77 20.75 -17.49 -11.90
C LEU A 77 20.50 -15.99 -12.03
N ILE A 78 20.59 -15.47 -13.25
CA ILE A 78 20.27 -14.07 -13.53
C ILE A 78 18.80 -13.78 -13.18
N ARG A 79 17.88 -14.68 -13.50
CA ARG A 79 16.45 -14.53 -13.14
C ARG A 79 16.24 -14.48 -11.63
N VAL A 80 16.97 -15.27 -10.85
CA VAL A 80 16.89 -15.23 -9.38
C VAL A 80 17.43 -13.90 -8.86
N ARG A 81 18.58 -13.43 -9.38
CA ARG A 81 19.14 -12.11 -9.01
C ARG A 81 18.21 -10.97 -9.36
N ALA A 82 17.61 -10.98 -10.54
CA ALA A 82 16.65 -9.96 -10.98
C ALA A 82 15.38 -9.94 -10.09
N LYS A 83 14.89 -11.10 -9.63
CA LYS A 83 13.81 -11.18 -8.65
C LYS A 83 14.22 -10.63 -7.29
N LEU A 84 15.43 -10.91 -6.83
CA LEU A 84 15.96 -10.37 -5.57
C LEU A 84 16.07 -8.85 -5.62
N ARG A 85 16.58 -8.26 -6.71
CA ARG A 85 16.61 -6.80 -6.89
C ARG A 85 15.23 -6.19 -6.75
N SER A 86 14.25 -6.74 -7.47
CA SER A 86 12.86 -6.28 -7.41
C SER A 86 12.28 -6.35 -5.99
N LEU A 87 12.57 -7.41 -5.23
CA LEU A 87 12.16 -7.55 -3.84
C LEU A 87 12.83 -6.49 -2.94
N CYS A 88 14.14 -6.30 -3.07
CA CYS A 88 14.89 -5.30 -2.29
C CYS A 88 14.39 -3.88 -2.57
N MET A 89 14.15 -3.54 -3.83
CA MET A 89 13.61 -2.23 -4.22
C MET A 89 12.22 -2.00 -3.62
N ARG A 90 11.32 -2.98 -3.70
CA ARG A 90 9.98 -2.90 -3.11
C ARG A 90 10.04 -2.75 -1.59
N ALA A 91 10.90 -3.50 -0.91
CA ALA A 91 11.09 -3.39 0.53
C ALA A 91 11.64 -2.02 0.94
N ALA A 92 12.58 -1.46 0.17
CA ALA A 92 13.10 -0.12 0.39
C ALA A 92 12.01 0.97 0.24
N GLU A 93 11.16 0.85 -0.79
CA GLU A 93 10.02 1.75 -0.98
C GLU A 93 9.02 1.64 0.17
N ALA A 94 8.72 0.42 0.62
CA ALA A 94 7.85 0.19 1.78
C ALA A 94 8.41 0.83 3.06
N ALA A 95 9.71 0.64 3.33
CA ALA A 95 10.39 1.27 4.48
C ALA A 95 10.37 2.80 4.40
N GLY A 96 10.57 3.39 3.20
CA GLY A 96 10.48 4.83 3.00
C GLY A 96 9.07 5.39 3.25
N ILE A 97 8.02 4.69 2.82
CA ILE A 97 6.63 5.06 3.14
C ILE A 97 6.38 4.92 4.65
N ARG A 98 6.88 3.84 5.27
CA ARG A 98 6.74 3.62 6.70
C ARG A 98 7.33 4.75 7.52
N GLN A 99 8.48 5.28 7.14
CA GLN A 99 9.08 6.45 7.79
C GLN A 99 8.12 7.65 7.78
N VAL A 100 7.49 7.94 6.64
CA VAL A 100 6.49 9.02 6.54
C VAL A 100 5.28 8.76 7.43
N VAL A 101 4.80 7.52 7.49
CA VAL A 101 3.69 7.12 8.37
C VAL A 101 4.03 7.37 9.83
N ILE A 102 5.22 6.94 10.28
CA ILE A 102 5.69 7.16 11.65
C ILE A 102 5.79 8.66 11.95
N GLU A 103 6.40 9.46 11.08
CA GLU A 103 6.51 10.91 11.25
C GLU A 103 5.14 11.58 11.38
N LYS A 104 4.15 11.15 10.58
CA LYS A 104 2.80 11.71 10.63
C LYS A 104 2.03 11.30 11.89
N LEU A 105 2.12 10.06 12.30
CA LEU A 105 1.38 9.54 13.45
C LEU A 105 2.02 9.91 14.79
N SER A 106 3.36 9.91 14.90
CA SER A 106 4.06 10.18 16.18
C SER A 106 3.89 11.61 16.70
N HIS A 107 3.69 12.59 15.81
CA HIS A 107 3.72 14.00 16.21
C HIS A 107 2.33 14.65 16.29
N ASN A 108 1.30 14.09 15.69
CA ASN A 108 0.08 14.85 15.47
C ASN A 108 -1.22 14.12 15.81
N ASN A 109 -1.20 12.82 16.15
CA ASN A 109 -2.42 11.99 16.24
C ASN A 109 -3.38 12.17 15.03
N HIS A 110 -2.83 12.53 13.88
CA HIS A 110 -3.65 12.74 12.69
C HIS A 110 -4.10 11.40 12.13
N PRO A 111 -5.40 11.24 11.89
CA PRO A 111 -5.89 10.06 11.20
C PRO A 111 -5.21 9.93 9.83
N LEU A 112 -4.78 8.71 9.50
CA LEU A 112 -4.05 8.42 8.28
C LEU A 112 -4.68 7.23 7.54
N ILE A 113 -4.75 7.35 6.23
CA ILE A 113 -5.14 6.29 5.31
C ILE A 113 -4.01 6.11 4.29
N LEU A 114 -3.45 4.90 4.22
CA LEU A 114 -2.50 4.49 3.18
C LEU A 114 -3.22 3.52 2.24
N LEU A 115 -3.22 3.82 0.95
CA LEU A 115 -3.91 2.97 -0.03
C LEU A 115 -3.13 2.86 -1.34
N GLY A 116 -3.42 1.81 -2.10
CA GLY A 116 -2.89 1.60 -3.44
C GLY A 116 -2.37 0.19 -3.71
N ASP A 117 -1.65 0.04 -4.81
CA ASP A 117 -1.04 -1.21 -5.23
C ASP A 117 0.30 -1.41 -4.51
N MET A 118 0.31 -2.28 -3.51
CA MET A 118 1.52 -2.64 -2.76
C MET A 118 2.35 -3.71 -3.48
N ASN A 119 1.83 -4.26 -4.58
CA ASN A 119 2.45 -5.34 -5.34
C ASN A 119 2.82 -6.56 -4.49
N ASP A 120 2.15 -6.72 -3.36
CA ASP A 120 2.36 -7.85 -2.44
C ASP A 120 1.12 -8.10 -1.57
N VAL A 121 1.02 -9.30 -1.00
CA VAL A 121 -0.08 -9.68 -0.09
C VAL A 121 0.20 -9.18 1.32
N MET A 122 -0.85 -8.98 2.14
CA MET A 122 -0.70 -8.43 3.50
C MET A 122 0.24 -9.26 4.41
N GLN A 123 0.33 -10.57 4.19
CA GLN A 123 1.19 -11.47 4.95
C GLN A 123 2.67 -11.40 4.51
N SER A 124 2.98 -10.69 3.44
CA SER A 124 4.36 -10.52 2.98
C SER A 124 5.17 -9.62 3.91
N VAL A 125 6.49 -9.81 3.92
CA VAL A 125 7.42 -8.93 4.66
C VAL A 125 7.26 -7.47 4.23
N THR A 126 7.05 -7.22 2.94
CA THR A 126 6.84 -5.87 2.39
C THR A 126 5.65 -5.15 3.03
N CYS A 127 4.48 -5.82 3.09
CA CYS A 127 3.29 -5.24 3.71
C CYS A 127 3.38 -5.19 5.23
N GLN A 128 4.10 -6.12 5.86
CA GLN A 128 4.40 -6.05 7.29
C GLN A 128 5.28 -4.84 7.64
N LEU A 129 6.27 -4.50 6.80
CA LEU A 129 7.04 -3.26 6.96
C LEU A 129 6.15 -2.01 6.91
N LEU A 130 5.11 -1.98 6.07
CA LEU A 130 4.17 -0.86 5.99
C LEU A 130 3.26 -0.76 7.21
N SER A 131 2.71 -1.88 7.64
CA SER A 131 1.68 -1.92 8.69
C SER A 131 2.27 -2.03 10.09
N GLU A 132 3.42 -2.70 10.24
CA GLU A 132 4.05 -3.07 11.53
C GLU A 132 3.10 -3.84 12.47
N SER A 133 2.18 -4.61 11.89
CA SER A 133 1.09 -5.27 12.62
C SER A 133 1.51 -6.58 13.32
N GLY A 134 2.74 -7.07 13.07
CA GLY A 134 3.15 -8.41 13.53
C GLY A 134 3.43 -8.54 15.02
N GLU A 135 3.96 -7.50 15.68
CA GLU A 135 4.43 -7.60 17.08
C GLU A 135 3.62 -6.76 18.08
N VAL A 136 2.73 -5.92 17.61
CA VAL A 136 2.06 -4.86 18.38
C VAL A 136 0.94 -5.36 19.30
N PHE A 137 0.51 -6.61 19.16
CA PHE A 137 -0.53 -7.16 20.06
C PHE A 137 -0.14 -7.13 21.54
N TYR A 138 1.14 -7.06 21.85
CA TYR A 138 1.64 -7.12 23.23
C TYR A 138 2.06 -5.76 23.80
N ASP A 139 2.40 -4.76 22.95
CA ASP A 139 2.80 -3.44 23.39
C ASP A 139 1.80 -2.36 22.96
N LYS A 140 1.01 -1.90 23.94
CA LYS A 140 0.01 -0.84 23.70
C LYS A 140 0.62 0.50 23.28
N SER A 141 1.89 0.76 23.60
CA SER A 141 2.56 2.01 23.25
C SER A 141 2.84 2.15 21.75
N MET A 142 2.86 1.02 21.03
CA MET A 142 3.12 0.99 19.58
C MET A 142 1.84 1.12 18.74
N ARG A 143 0.64 1.06 19.34
CA ARG A 143 -0.63 1.12 18.61
C ARG A 143 -0.81 2.41 17.83
N ASP A 144 -0.27 3.50 18.35
CA ASP A 144 -0.43 4.85 17.78
C ASP A 144 0.21 4.97 16.39
N ILE A 145 1.19 4.13 16.07
CA ILE A 145 1.92 4.17 14.78
C ILE A 145 1.62 2.99 13.86
N VAL A 146 0.76 2.05 14.27
CA VAL A 146 0.39 0.89 13.45
C VAL A 146 -0.67 1.25 12.42
N LEU A 147 -0.62 0.59 11.27
CA LEU A 147 -1.69 0.61 10.28
C LEU A 147 -2.39 -0.75 10.24
N TYR A 148 -3.70 -0.70 10.17
CA TYR A 148 -4.59 -1.86 10.14
C TYR A 148 -5.21 -2.02 8.76
N ASP A 149 -5.25 -3.24 8.26
CA ASP A 149 -5.97 -3.54 7.01
C ASP A 149 -7.47 -3.27 7.21
N ALA A 150 -8.01 -2.37 6.41
CA ALA A 150 -9.42 -1.99 6.47
C ALA A 150 -10.37 -3.20 6.32
N SER A 151 -9.98 -4.21 5.56
CA SER A 151 -10.76 -5.43 5.37
C SER A 151 -10.88 -6.27 6.63
N THR A 152 -9.90 -6.19 7.54
CA THR A 152 -9.90 -6.95 8.81
C THR A 152 -10.61 -6.23 9.94
N VAL A 153 -10.69 -4.89 9.89
CA VAL A 153 -11.28 -4.05 10.95
C VAL A 153 -12.67 -3.54 10.62
N GLN A 154 -13.24 -3.91 9.48
CA GLN A 154 -14.58 -3.50 9.09
C GLN A 154 -15.65 -4.03 10.07
N SER A 155 -16.60 -3.16 10.47
CA SER A 155 -17.66 -3.50 11.44
C SER A 155 -18.77 -4.37 10.82
N ARG A 156 -18.96 -4.30 9.50
CA ARG A 156 -19.93 -5.12 8.79
C ARG A 156 -19.23 -6.30 8.11
N MET A 157 -19.11 -7.40 8.84
CA MET A 157 -18.62 -8.65 8.25
C MET A 157 -19.73 -9.32 7.44
N HIS A 158 -19.51 -9.48 6.13
CA HIS A 158 -20.36 -10.30 5.28
C HIS A 158 -19.75 -11.71 5.18
N TRP A 159 -20.36 -12.67 5.87
CA TRP A 159 -19.94 -14.08 5.89
C TRP A 159 -19.95 -14.76 4.50
N LEU A 160 -20.75 -14.21 3.58
CA LEU A 160 -20.88 -14.69 2.20
C LEU A 160 -20.09 -13.83 1.21
N LYS A 161 -19.05 -13.12 1.66
CA LYS A 161 -18.21 -12.37 0.76
C LYS A 161 -17.55 -13.29 -0.24
N ASP A 162 -17.83 -13.02 -1.49
CA ASP A 162 -17.11 -13.60 -2.62
C ASP A 162 -15.60 -13.36 -2.46
N VAL A 163 -14.85 -14.19 -3.13
CA VAL A 163 -13.39 -14.21 -3.06
C VAL A 163 -12.82 -12.79 -3.23
N ALA A 164 -12.22 -12.25 -2.17
CA ALA A 164 -11.53 -10.97 -2.22
C ALA A 164 -10.21 -11.17 -2.99
N TYR A 165 -10.07 -10.53 -4.14
CA TYR A 165 -8.82 -10.44 -4.88
C TYR A 165 -8.82 -9.20 -5.79
N THR A 166 -7.64 -8.69 -6.09
CA THR A 166 -7.46 -7.54 -6.97
C THR A 166 -6.61 -7.85 -8.19
N HIS A 167 -5.98 -9.02 -8.23
CA HIS A 167 -5.16 -9.44 -9.36
C HIS A 167 -5.18 -10.97 -9.50
N ILE A 168 -5.00 -11.47 -10.73
CA ILE A 168 -4.84 -12.90 -11.00
C ILE A 168 -3.46 -13.12 -11.63
N HIS A 169 -2.58 -13.76 -10.88
CA HIS A 169 -1.25 -14.13 -11.35
C HIS A 169 -1.17 -15.64 -11.61
N GLN A 170 -0.89 -16.05 -12.85
CA GLN A 170 -0.78 -17.47 -13.22
C GLN A 170 -1.98 -18.34 -12.75
N GLY A 171 -3.18 -17.77 -12.82
CA GLY A 171 -4.41 -18.44 -12.37
C GLY A 171 -4.68 -18.36 -10.86
N MET A 172 -3.78 -17.78 -10.07
CA MET A 172 -3.94 -17.60 -8.62
C MET A 172 -4.46 -16.20 -8.32
N PRO A 173 -5.62 -16.06 -7.65
CA PRO A 173 -6.12 -14.77 -7.22
C PRO A 173 -5.32 -14.27 -6.00
N GLU A 174 -4.89 -13.01 -6.06
CA GLU A 174 -4.14 -12.33 -5.00
C GLU A 174 -4.77 -10.96 -4.71
N VAL A 175 -4.70 -10.49 -3.46
CA VAL A 175 -4.99 -9.11 -3.09
C VAL A 175 -3.67 -8.36 -3.07
N LEU A 176 -3.45 -7.46 -4.02
CA LEU A 176 -2.26 -6.62 -4.14
C LEU A 176 -2.55 -5.16 -3.83
N ASP A 177 -3.83 -4.76 -3.96
CA ASP A 177 -4.31 -3.41 -3.66
C ASP A 177 -4.94 -3.39 -2.28
N HIS A 178 -4.40 -2.57 -1.40
CA HIS A 178 -4.78 -2.52 0.01
C HIS A 178 -5.23 -1.13 0.44
N ILE A 179 -6.07 -1.08 1.47
CA ILE A 179 -6.42 0.13 2.19
C ILE A 179 -6.07 -0.11 3.66
N LEU A 180 -5.07 0.61 4.15
CA LEU A 180 -4.62 0.55 5.53
C LEU A 180 -5.06 1.82 6.26
N VAL A 181 -5.52 1.67 7.48
CA VAL A 181 -6.03 2.76 8.31
C VAL A 181 -5.31 2.82 9.65
N SER A 182 -5.13 4.02 10.18
CA SER A 182 -4.61 4.23 11.52
C SER A 182 -5.68 3.91 12.60
N GLU A 183 -5.28 3.80 13.85
CA GLU A 183 -6.15 3.39 14.97
C GLU A 183 -7.39 4.28 15.15
N GLN A 184 -7.36 5.53 14.66
CA GLN A 184 -8.49 6.46 14.72
C GLN A 184 -9.72 5.98 13.94
N PHE A 185 -9.56 4.97 13.09
CA PHE A 185 -10.67 4.34 12.34
C PHE A 185 -11.08 2.97 12.91
N LEU A 186 -10.55 2.59 14.08
CA LEU A 186 -10.98 1.38 14.80
C LEU A 186 -12.16 1.69 15.71
N ALA A 187 -13.22 0.89 15.63
CA ALA A 187 -14.43 1.09 16.42
C ALA A 187 -14.19 1.02 17.94
N ASP A 188 -13.18 0.25 18.36
CA ASP A 188 -12.82 0.01 19.76
C ASP A 188 -11.69 0.91 20.29
N SER A 189 -11.12 1.79 19.45
CA SER A 189 -10.11 2.74 19.90
C SER A 189 -10.74 3.89 20.68
N LYS A 190 -10.12 4.26 21.81
CA LYS A 190 -10.51 5.46 22.58
C LYS A 190 -10.25 6.77 21.83
N PHE A 191 -9.46 6.74 20.76
CA PHE A 191 -9.14 7.88 19.89
C PHE A 191 -9.93 7.85 18.60
N ASN A 192 -10.95 6.99 18.50
CA ASN A 192 -11.69 6.82 17.26
C ASN A 192 -12.40 8.12 16.83
N ILE A 193 -12.34 8.40 15.55
CA ILE A 193 -13.06 9.49 14.88
C ILE A 193 -14.09 8.96 13.90
N GLY A 194 -14.09 7.65 13.71
CA GLY A 194 -14.96 6.95 12.79
C GLY A 194 -14.65 5.45 12.79
N GLU A 195 -15.30 4.74 11.90
CA GLU A 195 -15.12 3.30 11.75
C GLU A 195 -15.14 2.90 10.27
N VAL A 196 -14.39 1.86 9.91
CA VAL A 196 -14.52 1.21 8.61
C VAL A 196 -15.77 0.35 8.65
N LEU A 197 -16.81 0.73 7.88
CA LEU A 197 -18.06 -0.03 7.83
C LEU A 197 -17.90 -1.29 6.97
N GLN A 198 -17.33 -1.12 5.78
CA GLN A 198 -17.31 -2.17 4.77
C GLN A 198 -16.17 -1.93 3.79
N VAL A 199 -15.56 -3.02 3.33
CA VAL A 199 -14.62 -3.03 2.21
C VAL A 199 -15.16 -3.93 1.11
N ASP A 200 -15.25 -3.42 -0.11
CA ASP A 200 -15.76 -4.14 -1.28
C ASP A 200 -14.65 -4.29 -2.32
N TYR A 201 -14.68 -5.43 -3.02
CA TYR A 201 -13.81 -5.75 -4.13
C TYR A 201 -14.63 -5.88 -5.40
N PHE A 202 -14.29 -5.09 -6.43
CA PHE A 202 -14.93 -5.13 -7.75
C PHE A 202 -13.95 -5.76 -8.73
N ASN A 203 -14.08 -7.06 -8.96
CA ASN A 203 -13.12 -7.86 -9.70
C ASN A 203 -13.73 -8.73 -10.80
N ASP A 204 -15.03 -8.57 -11.11
CA ASP A 204 -15.73 -9.39 -12.10
C ASP A 204 -15.09 -9.34 -13.49
N HIS A 205 -14.56 -8.17 -13.88
CA HIS A 205 -13.90 -7.98 -15.17
C HIS A 205 -12.59 -8.79 -15.31
N LEU A 206 -12.01 -9.27 -14.20
CA LEU A 206 -10.79 -10.08 -14.21
C LEU A 206 -11.05 -11.54 -14.62
N LYS A 207 -12.29 -12.01 -14.49
CA LYS A 207 -12.70 -13.37 -14.83
C LYS A 207 -12.85 -13.58 -16.34
N PHE A 208 -13.09 -12.52 -17.10
CA PHE A 208 -13.32 -12.62 -18.52
C PHE A 208 -12.05 -12.33 -19.33
N ILE A 209 -11.76 -13.22 -20.29
CA ILE A 209 -10.72 -12.97 -21.31
C ILE A 209 -11.33 -12.02 -22.33
N VAL A 210 -11.24 -10.72 -22.06
CA VAL A 210 -11.63 -9.67 -23.01
C VAL A 210 -10.36 -9.07 -23.56
N GLU A 211 -10.22 -9.01 -24.88
CA GLU A 211 -9.05 -8.45 -25.56
C GLU A 211 -8.77 -6.98 -25.20
N GLN A 212 -9.76 -6.27 -24.66
CA GLN A 212 -9.66 -4.88 -24.23
C GLN A 212 -10.07 -4.73 -22.76
N ARG A 213 -9.25 -5.24 -21.83
CA ARG A 213 -9.47 -4.96 -20.42
C ARG A 213 -9.01 -3.53 -20.11
N PRO A 214 -9.83 -2.72 -19.43
CA PRO A 214 -9.41 -1.37 -19.01
C PRO A 214 -8.28 -1.41 -17.99
N THR A 215 -8.17 -2.50 -17.20
CA THR A 215 -7.13 -2.74 -16.19
C THR A 215 -7.01 -4.24 -15.90
N ASP A 216 -5.83 -4.67 -15.48
CA ASP A 216 -5.55 -6.02 -14.97
C ASP A 216 -5.69 -6.10 -13.44
N HIS A 217 -6.12 -5.00 -12.80
CA HIS A 217 -6.42 -4.93 -11.37
C HIS A 217 -7.92 -4.72 -11.11
N GLY A 218 -8.41 -5.35 -10.04
CA GLY A 218 -9.71 -5.07 -9.44
C GLY A 218 -9.69 -3.75 -8.67
N LEU A 219 -10.87 -3.20 -8.42
CA LEU A 219 -11.02 -1.99 -7.61
C LEU A 219 -11.35 -2.37 -6.17
N VAL A 220 -10.74 -1.66 -5.21
CA VAL A 220 -11.05 -1.78 -3.78
C VAL A 220 -11.72 -0.50 -3.30
N ARG A 221 -12.80 -0.64 -2.55
CA ARG A 221 -13.52 0.48 -1.94
C ARG A 221 -13.70 0.24 -0.46
N ALA A 222 -13.30 1.18 0.38
CA ALA A 222 -13.67 1.21 1.79
C ALA A 222 -14.76 2.28 2.02
N GLN A 223 -15.79 1.91 2.76
CA GLN A 223 -16.78 2.83 3.28
C GLN A 223 -16.46 3.14 4.73
N ILE A 224 -16.16 4.40 5.01
CA ILE A 224 -15.79 4.88 6.35
C ILE A 224 -16.91 5.79 6.85
N LYS A 225 -17.43 5.51 8.04
CA LYS A 225 -18.34 6.37 8.78
C LYS A 225 -17.52 7.26 9.69
N LEU A 226 -17.71 8.55 9.62
CA LEU A 226 -17.14 9.51 10.55
C LEU A 226 -18.16 9.80 11.66
N TYR A 227 -17.65 9.93 12.87
CA TYR A 227 -18.46 10.37 14.01
C TYR A 227 -18.52 11.90 14.05
N SER A 228 -19.66 12.42 14.45
CA SER A 228 -19.92 13.86 14.59
C SER A 228 -19.44 14.37 15.95
#